data_5b141851f16a9fef0769eabe025f2470
#
_entry.id   5b141851f16a9fef0769eabe025f2470
#
_cell.length_a   1.000
_cell.length_b   1.000
_cell.length_c   1.000
_cell.angle_alpha   90.00
_cell.angle_beta   90.00
_cell.angle_gamma   90.00
#
_symmetry.space_group_name_H-M   'P 1'
#
loop_
_entity.id
_entity.type
_entity.pdbx_description
1 polymer ?
#
loop_
_entity_poly.entity_id
_entity_poly.type
_entity_poly.pdbx_seq_one_letter_code
_entity_poly.pdbx_strand_id
1 'polypeptide(L)'
;MDFIREKIKGKPINKRRLFVKLLVALLCGMVFALTVCVVLLFLLPQLEKSFVSKNSEQIGTIDSQERMETENDSENFVIPPDFNLSISDYQSLQNELYRIGNEVNRSIVTVSSEKKWMENPFEMAEHGSGTIIGSDNYYLYILTEMNGITDTENICVTFIDQMTTDAKILKQDPNTGLVLLTVETRLLNNKTKNAIAVAKLGSSYTVQNGALVIALGSPLGTSHSIVTGNITSIDHEISIPDKNCSVYTTDIVGSEQSSGVLINTRGEVIAIIMQSYSGLQKGNTLTAIPMEEISQEITLLQNGREIPYIGIYISTVTKEISEAYDIPKGVYIKEVVADSPAMKAGLQSGDVITHINGEVVNADEIYSEKLLQLIPGTTCELSLKRQSGEDYYKVTREVTVSIMNYIKNMLN
;
A
#
# COMPACT_ATOMS: atom_id res chain seq x y z
N MET A 1 -33.33 24.45 59.42
CA MET A 1 -33.19 22.99 59.28
C MET A 1 -31.73 22.67 59.26
N ASP A 2 -31.15 22.29 60.40
CA ASP A 2 -29.76 21.98 60.56
C ASP A 2 -29.51 20.52 60.12
N PHE A 3 -28.65 20.31 59.14
CA PHE A 3 -28.19 18.99 58.74
C PHE A 3 -27.00 18.58 59.62
N ILE A 4 -27.20 17.59 60.48
CA ILE A 4 -26.19 16.97 61.34
C ILE A 4 -25.19 16.21 60.39
N ARG A 5 -23.95 16.66 60.33
CA ARG A 5 -22.83 15.91 59.67
C ARG A 5 -22.27 14.93 60.74
N GLU A 6 -22.58 13.65 60.59
CA GLU A 6 -21.91 12.59 61.36
C GLU A 6 -20.46 12.44 60.81
N LYS A 7 -19.51 12.74 61.68
CA LYS A 7 -18.08 12.46 61.44
C LYS A 7 -17.77 10.99 61.77
N ILE A 8 -17.69 10.14 60.77
CA ILE A 8 -17.25 8.75 60.94
C ILE A 8 -15.78 8.78 61.37
N LYS A 9 -15.47 8.46 62.62
CA LYS A 9 -14.11 8.26 63.12
C LYS A 9 -13.59 6.93 62.58
N GLY A 10 -12.60 6.98 61.69
CA GLY A 10 -11.89 5.81 61.21
C GLY A 10 -11.21 5.06 62.36
N LYS A 11 -11.30 3.71 62.35
CA LYS A 11 -10.66 2.85 63.35
C LYS A 11 -9.15 3.12 63.42
N PRO A 12 -8.52 3.18 64.60
CA PRO A 12 -7.09 3.43 64.74
C PRO A 12 -6.29 2.32 64.08
N ILE A 13 -5.41 2.70 63.13
CA ILE A 13 -4.53 1.78 62.39
C ILE A 13 -3.48 1.21 63.39
N ASN A 14 -3.50 -0.09 63.58
CA ASN A 14 -2.51 -0.77 64.44
C ASN A 14 -1.12 -0.78 63.74
N LYS A 15 -0.28 0.18 64.08
CA LYS A 15 1.03 0.44 63.49
C LYS A 15 1.91 -0.83 63.49
N ARG A 16 1.79 -1.70 64.49
CA ARG A 16 2.56 -2.95 64.61
C ARG A 16 2.15 -3.99 63.53
N ARG A 17 0.83 -4.08 63.22
CA ARG A 17 0.34 -4.97 62.15
C ARG A 17 0.67 -4.42 60.77
N LEU A 18 0.70 -3.11 60.58
CA LEU A 18 1.10 -2.49 59.31
C LEU A 18 2.60 -2.74 59.07
N PHE A 19 3.46 -2.56 60.09
CA PHE A 19 4.87 -2.79 59.98
C PHE A 19 5.22 -4.26 59.64
N VAL A 20 4.55 -5.23 60.25
CA VAL A 20 4.72 -6.66 59.95
C VAL A 20 4.32 -6.98 58.51
N LYS A 21 3.18 -6.42 58.03
CA LYS A 21 2.75 -6.60 56.63
C LYS A 21 3.78 -6.02 55.62
N LEU A 22 4.34 -4.87 55.94
CA LEU A 22 5.33 -4.19 55.10
C LEU A 22 6.66 -5.00 55.07
N LEU A 23 7.04 -5.56 56.21
CA LEU A 23 8.25 -6.40 56.33
C LEU A 23 8.09 -7.73 55.60
N VAL A 24 6.91 -8.35 55.65
CA VAL A 24 6.59 -9.56 54.86
C VAL A 24 6.59 -9.26 53.36
N ALA A 25 5.97 -8.14 52.93
CA ALA A 25 6.01 -7.74 51.51
C ALA A 25 7.42 -7.50 50.98
N LEU A 26 8.29 -6.90 51.79
CA LEU A 26 9.73 -6.66 51.46
C LEU A 26 10.51 -7.97 51.36
N LEU A 27 10.24 -8.92 52.26
CA LEU A 27 10.84 -10.27 52.18
C LEU A 27 10.39 -11.04 50.94
N CYS A 28 9.10 -11.02 50.63
CA CYS A 28 8.59 -11.64 49.38
C CYS A 28 9.18 -10.99 48.12
N GLY A 29 9.36 -9.67 48.12
CA GLY A 29 10.03 -8.97 47.01
C GLY A 29 11.48 -9.37 46.81
N MET A 30 12.24 -9.55 47.93
CA MET A 30 13.63 -10.03 47.85
C MET A 30 13.74 -11.49 47.36
N VAL A 31 12.83 -12.36 47.79
CA VAL A 31 12.82 -13.76 47.33
C VAL A 31 12.47 -13.80 45.82
N PHE A 32 11.54 -13.00 45.37
CA PHE A 32 11.19 -12.91 43.96
C PHE A 32 12.35 -12.36 43.10
N ALA A 33 13.02 -11.31 43.55
CA ALA A 33 14.19 -10.76 42.84
C ALA A 33 15.35 -11.79 42.77
N LEU A 34 15.57 -12.57 43.83
CA LEU A 34 16.58 -13.61 43.87
C LEU A 34 16.25 -14.76 42.91
N THR A 35 14.99 -15.18 42.83
CA THR A 35 14.53 -16.21 41.86
C THR A 35 14.68 -15.74 40.44
N VAL A 36 14.35 -14.50 40.11
CA VAL A 36 14.55 -13.91 38.78
C VAL A 36 16.02 -13.84 38.41
N CYS A 37 16.92 -13.43 39.34
CA CYS A 37 18.36 -13.43 39.10
C CYS A 37 18.92 -14.84 38.85
N VAL A 38 18.47 -15.85 39.58
CA VAL A 38 18.87 -17.25 39.36
C VAL A 38 18.41 -17.74 37.98
N VAL A 39 17.19 -17.46 37.59
CA VAL A 39 16.62 -17.79 36.25
C VAL A 39 17.44 -17.12 35.14
N LEU A 40 17.76 -15.83 35.26
CA LEU A 40 18.54 -15.10 34.27
C LEU A 40 19.99 -15.62 34.20
N LEU A 41 20.63 -15.95 35.31
CA LEU A 41 22.03 -16.42 35.32
C LEU A 41 22.19 -17.86 34.83
N PHE A 42 21.20 -18.73 35.04
CA PHE A 42 21.32 -20.17 34.71
C PHE A 42 20.56 -20.58 33.44
N LEU A 43 19.41 -19.95 33.10
CA LEU A 43 18.64 -20.31 31.92
C LEU A 43 19.05 -19.54 30.65
N LEU A 44 19.41 -18.27 30.75
CA LEU A 44 19.86 -17.50 29.58
C LEU A 44 21.10 -18.10 28.89
N PRO A 45 22.17 -18.49 29.60
CA PRO A 45 23.36 -19.10 28.98
C PRO A 45 23.08 -20.47 28.34
N GLN A 46 22.06 -21.22 28.83
CA GLN A 46 21.66 -22.49 28.23
C GLN A 46 20.79 -22.26 26.94
N LEU A 47 19.98 -21.22 26.92
CA LEU A 47 19.22 -20.81 25.72
C LEU A 47 20.17 -20.27 24.65
N GLU A 48 21.16 -19.45 25.01
CA GLU A 48 22.17 -18.98 24.05
C GLU A 48 22.97 -20.13 23.44
N LYS A 49 23.39 -21.12 24.24
CA LYS A 49 24.08 -22.31 23.73
C LYS A 49 23.18 -23.16 22.79
N SER A 50 21.89 -23.21 23.03
CA SER A 50 20.95 -23.92 22.15
C SER A 50 20.66 -23.15 20.85
N PHE A 51 20.70 -21.82 20.87
CA PHE A 51 20.54 -20.98 19.69
C PHE A 51 21.82 -20.86 18.87
N VAL A 52 22.98 -20.74 19.51
CA VAL A 52 24.28 -20.66 18.85
C VAL A 52 24.67 -22.00 18.24
N SER A 53 24.30 -23.14 18.87
CA SER A 53 24.57 -24.49 18.31
C SER A 53 23.74 -24.82 17.06
N LYS A 54 22.67 -24.08 16.77
CA LYS A 54 21.90 -24.27 15.52
C LYS A 54 22.30 -23.31 14.37
N ASN A 55 23.05 -22.24 14.67
CA ASN A 55 23.47 -21.27 13.68
C ASN A 55 24.97 -21.27 13.38
N SER A 56 25.78 -22.19 13.96
CA SER A 56 27.22 -22.26 13.75
C SER A 56 27.70 -23.44 12.88
N GLU A 57 26.79 -24.12 12.19
CA GLU A 57 27.17 -25.06 11.12
C GLU A 57 26.74 -24.45 9.77
N GLN A 58 27.57 -23.59 9.21
CA GLN A 58 27.90 -23.42 7.80
C GLN A 58 28.82 -22.20 7.59
N ILE A 59 29.99 -22.21 8.23
CA ILE A 59 31.17 -21.61 7.62
C ILE A 59 31.98 -22.81 7.16
N GLY A 60 31.70 -23.25 5.93
CA GLY A 60 32.49 -24.29 5.28
C GLY A 60 33.89 -23.77 5.01
N THR A 61 34.88 -24.28 5.79
CA THR A 61 36.25 -24.31 5.31
C THR A 61 36.30 -25.17 4.06
N ILE A 62 36.77 -24.59 2.96
CA ILE A 62 37.03 -25.30 1.71
C ILE A 62 38.13 -26.28 1.96
N ASP A 63 37.79 -27.56 2.16
CA ASP A 63 38.73 -28.66 2.05
C ASP A 63 38.48 -29.34 0.68
N SER A 64 39.52 -29.28 -0.12
CA SER A 64 39.54 -29.83 -1.49
C SER A 64 39.66 -31.34 -1.42
N GLN A 65 38.61 -32.05 -1.79
CA GLN A 65 38.58 -33.30 -2.56
C GLN A 65 37.29 -34.10 -2.33
N GLU A 66 36.45 -34.13 -3.31
CA GLU A 66 36.00 -35.33 -4.03
C GLU A 66 34.82 -35.00 -4.95
N ARG A 67 35.01 -35.33 -6.22
CA ARG A 67 34.02 -35.29 -7.28
C ARG A 67 32.90 -36.28 -7.03
N MET A 68 31.65 -35.84 -7.12
CA MET A 68 30.55 -36.65 -7.69
C MET A 68 29.63 -35.77 -8.51
N GLU A 69 29.54 -36.11 -9.79
CA GLU A 69 28.70 -35.52 -10.80
C GLU A 69 27.23 -35.72 -10.48
N THR A 70 26.49 -34.64 -10.37
CA THR A 70 25.05 -34.58 -10.65
C THR A 70 24.78 -33.28 -11.38
N GLU A 71 24.39 -33.45 -12.66
CA GLU A 71 23.89 -32.39 -13.51
C GLU A 71 22.69 -31.70 -12.81
N ASN A 72 22.87 -30.43 -12.48
CA ASN A 72 21.81 -29.45 -12.31
C ASN A 72 22.30 -28.16 -12.93
N ASP A 73 21.66 -27.76 -14.04
CA ASP A 73 21.82 -26.47 -14.70
C ASP A 73 21.44 -25.32 -13.73
N SER A 74 22.35 -24.99 -12.84
CA SER A 74 22.45 -23.68 -12.25
C SER A 74 23.60 -22.98 -12.99
N GLU A 75 23.27 -21.98 -13.82
CA GLU A 75 24.29 -21.12 -14.41
C GLU A 75 25.15 -20.56 -13.27
N ASN A 76 26.31 -21.16 -13.04
CA ASN A 76 27.32 -20.63 -12.19
C ASN A 76 27.80 -19.31 -12.79
N PHE A 77 27.37 -18.20 -12.20
CA PHE A 77 27.88 -16.87 -12.50
C PHE A 77 29.35 -16.82 -12.06
N VAL A 78 30.23 -17.26 -12.95
CA VAL A 78 31.68 -17.18 -12.74
C VAL A 78 32.07 -15.72 -12.93
N ILE A 79 32.28 -15.00 -11.84
CA ILE A 79 32.90 -13.68 -11.90
C ILE A 79 34.34 -13.89 -12.42
N PRO A 80 34.70 -13.29 -13.57
CA PRO A 80 36.07 -13.39 -14.09
C PRO A 80 37.04 -12.87 -13.01
N PRO A 81 38.21 -13.52 -12.81
CA PRO A 81 39.14 -13.16 -11.73
C PRO A 81 39.74 -11.75 -11.82
N ASP A 82 39.52 -11.02 -12.92
CA ASP A 82 40.00 -9.65 -13.15
C ASP A 82 38.86 -8.60 -13.26
N PHE A 83 37.69 -8.85 -12.63
CA PHE A 83 36.60 -7.89 -12.66
C PHE A 83 36.87 -6.75 -11.65
N ASN A 84 37.69 -5.77 -12.06
CA ASN A 84 37.95 -4.56 -11.29
C ASN A 84 36.93 -3.47 -11.66
N LEU A 85 35.85 -3.34 -10.89
CA LEU A 85 34.96 -2.18 -11.00
C LEU A 85 35.70 -0.91 -10.59
N SER A 86 35.76 0.05 -11.49
CA SER A 86 36.31 1.37 -11.25
C SER A 86 35.21 2.36 -10.86
N ILE A 87 35.58 3.51 -10.27
CA ILE A 87 34.64 4.61 -10.02
C ILE A 87 34.02 5.10 -11.34
N SER A 88 34.74 5.04 -12.46
CA SER A 88 34.22 5.41 -13.77
C SER A 88 33.09 4.49 -14.26
N ASP A 89 33.13 3.20 -13.93
CA ASP A 89 32.06 2.26 -14.28
C ASP A 89 30.80 2.57 -13.49
N TYR A 90 30.94 2.86 -12.19
CA TYR A 90 29.83 3.32 -11.35
C TYR A 90 29.23 4.63 -11.87
N GLN A 91 30.06 5.62 -12.23
CA GLN A 91 29.59 6.88 -12.80
C GLN A 91 28.87 6.67 -14.14
N SER A 92 29.36 5.75 -14.97
CA SER A 92 28.72 5.41 -16.24
C SER A 92 27.35 4.79 -16.04
N LEU A 93 27.21 3.87 -15.06
CA LEU A 93 25.93 3.29 -14.67
C LEU A 93 24.97 4.37 -14.15
N GLN A 94 25.45 5.24 -13.29
CA GLN A 94 24.64 6.35 -12.73
C GLN A 94 24.14 7.30 -13.83
N ASN A 95 25.01 7.64 -14.78
CA ASN A 95 24.64 8.46 -15.93
C ASN A 95 23.58 7.78 -16.81
N GLU A 96 23.67 6.46 -16.98
CA GLU A 96 22.68 5.70 -17.74
C GLU A 96 21.31 5.69 -17.02
N LEU A 97 21.27 5.51 -15.70
CA LEU A 97 20.03 5.60 -14.93
C LEU A 97 19.39 6.98 -15.03
N TYR A 98 20.18 8.05 -14.94
CA TYR A 98 19.68 9.41 -15.16
C TYR A 98 19.21 9.65 -16.59
N ARG A 99 19.88 9.08 -17.60
CA ARG A 99 19.46 9.16 -19.00
C ARG A 99 18.08 8.52 -19.19
N ILE A 100 17.87 7.31 -18.63
CA ILE A 100 16.58 6.62 -18.64
C ILE A 100 15.51 7.47 -17.93
N GLY A 101 15.82 7.96 -16.74
CA GLY A 101 14.91 8.82 -15.99
C GLY A 101 14.51 10.09 -16.74
N ASN A 102 15.47 10.77 -17.38
CA ASN A 102 15.22 11.98 -18.19
C ASN A 102 14.35 11.68 -19.43
N GLU A 103 14.52 10.53 -20.06
CA GLU A 103 13.69 10.13 -21.20
C GLU A 103 12.24 9.93 -20.78
N VAL A 104 12.00 9.19 -19.68
CA VAL A 104 10.65 8.94 -19.15
C VAL A 104 10.05 10.20 -18.50
N ASN A 105 10.87 11.11 -17.97
CA ASN A 105 10.42 12.36 -17.37
C ASN A 105 9.65 13.27 -18.36
N ARG A 106 9.78 13.02 -19.66
CA ARG A 106 8.95 13.63 -20.72
C ARG A 106 7.47 13.22 -20.64
N SER A 107 7.15 12.14 -19.96
CA SER A 107 5.77 11.71 -19.69
C SER A 107 5.24 12.20 -18.35
N ILE A 108 6.09 12.83 -17.53
CA ILE A 108 5.70 13.35 -16.22
C ILE A 108 5.23 14.79 -16.37
N VAL A 109 4.17 15.12 -15.66
CA VAL A 109 3.59 16.47 -15.57
C VAL A 109 3.39 16.86 -14.12
N THR A 110 3.36 18.16 -13.87
CA THR A 110 2.94 18.69 -12.57
C THR A 110 1.45 19.00 -12.63
N VAL A 111 0.68 18.52 -11.66
CA VAL A 111 -0.76 18.77 -11.51
C VAL A 111 -0.94 19.73 -10.34
N SER A 112 -1.69 20.81 -10.53
CA SER A 112 -1.93 21.83 -9.50
C SER A 112 -3.34 22.41 -9.61
N SER A 113 -3.82 23.05 -8.55
CA SER A 113 -5.06 23.81 -8.53
C SER A 113 -4.77 25.30 -8.63
N GLU A 114 -5.39 26.00 -9.59
CA GLU A 114 -5.08 27.39 -9.91
C GLU A 114 -5.47 28.41 -8.81
N LYS A 115 -6.53 28.15 -8.06
CA LYS A 115 -7.08 29.10 -7.08
C LYS A 115 -6.09 29.53 -5.97
N LYS A 116 -5.26 28.62 -5.47
CA LYS A 116 -4.29 28.95 -4.40
C LYS A 116 -3.16 29.88 -4.88
N TRP A 117 -2.82 29.83 -6.15
CA TRP A 117 -1.75 30.69 -6.73
C TRP A 117 -2.14 32.17 -6.81
N MET A 118 -3.43 32.46 -7.06
CA MET A 118 -3.93 33.82 -7.17
C MET A 118 -4.20 34.47 -5.80
N GLU A 119 -4.57 33.66 -4.80
CA GLU A 119 -4.94 34.15 -3.47
C GLU A 119 -3.72 34.44 -2.56
N ASN A 120 -2.65 33.70 -2.71
CA ASN A 120 -1.45 33.88 -1.90
C ASN A 120 -0.16 33.47 -2.67
N PRO A 121 0.51 34.42 -3.36
CA PRO A 121 1.72 34.13 -4.16
C PRO A 121 2.91 33.60 -3.32
N PHE A 122 2.83 33.64 -2.01
CA PHE A 122 3.86 33.19 -1.08
C PHE A 122 3.56 31.82 -0.46
N GLU A 123 2.37 31.28 -0.65
CA GLU A 123 2.08 29.89 -0.33
C GLU A 123 2.51 29.00 -1.50
N MET A 124 3.36 28.02 -1.22
CA MET A 124 3.66 27.00 -2.22
C MET A 124 2.35 26.27 -2.54
N ALA A 125 1.92 26.33 -3.80
CA ALA A 125 0.75 25.58 -4.26
C ALA A 125 1.00 24.11 -3.99
N GLU A 126 0.04 23.43 -3.35
CA GLU A 126 0.05 21.98 -3.30
C GLU A 126 -0.01 21.48 -4.75
N HIS A 127 0.96 20.66 -5.11
CA HIS A 127 1.06 20.10 -6.45
C HIS A 127 1.41 18.61 -6.33
N GLY A 128 0.78 17.84 -7.19
CA GLY A 128 1.08 16.43 -7.39
C GLY A 128 1.78 16.20 -8.72
N SER A 129 2.23 15.00 -8.93
CA SER A 129 2.74 14.57 -10.23
C SER A 129 1.72 13.72 -10.93
N GLY A 130 1.53 13.95 -12.23
CA GLY A 130 0.77 13.09 -13.11
C GLY A 130 1.66 12.44 -14.16
N THR A 131 1.18 11.36 -14.74
CA THR A 131 1.88 10.62 -15.80
C THR A 131 0.99 10.51 -17.02
N ILE A 132 1.50 10.89 -18.18
CA ILE A 132 0.80 10.74 -19.48
C ILE A 132 0.82 9.26 -19.84
N ILE A 133 -0.33 8.59 -19.70
CA ILE A 133 -0.48 7.14 -19.97
C ILE A 133 -1.13 6.82 -21.31
N GLY A 134 -1.62 7.84 -22.01
CA GLY A 134 -2.27 7.66 -23.31
C GLY A 134 -2.47 8.97 -24.04
N SER A 135 -2.71 8.86 -25.32
CA SER A 135 -3.03 9.99 -26.22
C SER A 135 -3.86 9.51 -27.38
N ASP A 136 -4.86 10.30 -27.75
CA ASP A 136 -5.59 10.17 -29.00
C ASP A 136 -5.56 11.49 -29.80
N ASN A 137 -6.36 11.59 -30.85
CA ASN A 137 -6.40 12.81 -31.68
C ASN A 137 -6.94 14.05 -30.95
N TYR A 138 -7.66 13.85 -29.85
CA TYR A 138 -8.39 14.92 -29.15
C TYR A 138 -7.83 15.18 -27.76
N TYR A 139 -7.35 14.13 -27.06
CA TYR A 139 -6.98 14.21 -25.65
C TYR A 139 -5.64 13.53 -25.34
N LEU A 140 -4.94 14.09 -24.37
CA LEU A 140 -3.96 13.38 -23.56
C LEU A 140 -4.66 12.84 -22.31
N TYR A 141 -4.33 11.63 -21.91
CA TYR A 141 -4.79 10.97 -20.70
C TYR A 141 -3.69 10.96 -19.66
N ILE A 142 -3.94 11.55 -18.50
CA ILE A 142 -2.95 11.75 -17.45
C ILE A 142 -3.47 11.07 -16.17
N LEU A 143 -2.72 10.08 -15.68
CA LEU A 143 -3.00 9.40 -14.44
C LEU A 143 -2.29 10.13 -13.30
N THR A 144 -3.02 10.41 -12.22
CA THR A 144 -2.52 11.09 -11.02
C THR A 144 -3.25 10.59 -9.78
N GLU A 145 -2.81 11.03 -8.60
CA GLU A 145 -3.46 10.79 -7.32
C GLU A 145 -4.31 12.02 -6.92
N MET A 146 -5.47 11.77 -6.29
CA MET A 146 -6.37 12.81 -5.82
C MET A 146 -5.74 13.70 -4.74
N ASN A 147 -4.80 13.15 -3.96
CA ASN A 147 -4.18 13.85 -2.82
C ASN A 147 -3.49 15.17 -3.21
N GLY A 148 -3.08 15.32 -4.47
CA GLY A 148 -2.51 16.57 -5.03
C GLY A 148 -3.56 17.54 -5.61
N ILE A 149 -4.86 17.19 -5.60
CA ILE A 149 -5.93 17.99 -6.23
C ILE A 149 -6.86 18.52 -5.13
N THR A 150 -6.68 19.79 -4.76
CA THR A 150 -7.49 20.46 -3.72
C THR A 150 -8.73 21.17 -4.29
N ASP A 151 -8.74 21.49 -5.58
CA ASP A 151 -9.88 22.09 -6.28
C ASP A 151 -10.13 21.32 -7.58
N THR A 152 -11.25 20.62 -7.65
CA THR A 152 -11.63 19.79 -8.80
C THR A 152 -12.18 20.59 -9.99
N GLU A 153 -12.50 21.86 -9.78
CA GLU A 153 -13.05 22.74 -10.84
C GLU A 153 -11.96 23.44 -11.65
N ASN A 154 -10.78 23.69 -11.03
CA ASN A 154 -9.69 24.45 -11.62
C ASN A 154 -8.37 23.67 -11.57
N ILE A 155 -8.27 22.63 -12.37
CA ILE A 155 -7.07 21.80 -12.45
C ILE A 155 -6.21 22.29 -13.60
N CYS A 156 -4.93 22.52 -13.32
CA CYS A 156 -3.90 22.88 -14.29
C CYS A 156 -2.83 21.80 -14.39
N VAL A 157 -2.35 21.58 -15.59
CA VAL A 157 -1.25 20.65 -15.89
C VAL A 157 -0.10 21.45 -16.49
N THR A 158 1.08 21.34 -15.86
CA THR A 158 2.32 21.94 -16.36
C THR A 158 3.22 20.84 -16.91
N PHE A 159 3.58 20.98 -18.18
CA PHE A 159 4.45 20.04 -18.90
C PHE A 159 5.93 20.33 -18.66
N ILE A 160 6.80 19.40 -19.09
CA ILE A 160 8.25 19.50 -18.90
C ILE A 160 8.87 20.77 -19.55
N ASP A 161 8.25 21.33 -20.58
CA ASP A 161 8.70 22.58 -21.24
C ASP A 161 8.14 23.85 -20.58
N GLN A 162 7.51 23.71 -19.40
CA GLN A 162 6.88 24.75 -18.59
C GLN A 162 5.59 25.33 -19.20
N MET A 163 5.03 24.71 -20.24
CA MET A 163 3.70 25.10 -20.70
C MET A 163 2.65 24.59 -19.71
N THR A 164 1.77 25.49 -19.29
CA THR A 164 0.62 25.17 -18.41
C THR A 164 -0.66 25.25 -19.20
N THR A 165 -1.60 24.35 -18.96
CA THR A 165 -2.94 24.35 -19.56
C THR A 165 -3.96 23.73 -18.62
N ASP A 166 -5.25 24.02 -18.86
CA ASP A 166 -6.34 23.44 -18.11
C ASP A 166 -6.47 21.94 -18.37
N ALA A 167 -6.84 21.21 -17.34
CA ALA A 167 -7.19 19.81 -17.40
C ALA A 167 -8.56 19.55 -16.77
N LYS A 168 -9.19 18.44 -17.12
CA LYS A 168 -10.49 18.04 -16.58
C LYS A 168 -10.42 16.61 -16.07
N ILE A 169 -11.10 16.33 -14.97
CA ILE A 169 -11.31 14.97 -14.51
C ILE A 169 -12.19 14.23 -15.52
N LEU A 170 -11.67 13.18 -16.14
CA LEU A 170 -12.46 12.25 -16.92
C LEU A 170 -13.24 11.33 -15.99
N LYS A 171 -12.53 10.64 -15.11
CA LYS A 171 -13.04 9.74 -14.09
C LYS A 171 -12.08 9.66 -12.92
N GLN A 172 -12.59 9.22 -11.78
CA GLN A 172 -11.81 9.00 -10.56
C GLN A 172 -12.27 7.75 -9.84
N ASP A 173 -11.36 7.17 -9.10
CA ASP A 173 -11.64 6.10 -8.14
C ASP A 173 -11.39 6.61 -6.71
N PRO A 174 -12.44 7.00 -5.97
CA PRO A 174 -12.27 7.48 -4.61
C PRO A 174 -11.76 6.42 -3.63
N ASN A 175 -11.83 5.13 -4.00
CA ASN A 175 -11.39 4.03 -3.16
C ASN A 175 -9.86 3.89 -3.17
N THR A 176 -9.27 3.93 -4.36
CA THR A 176 -7.81 3.91 -4.51
C THR A 176 -7.18 5.31 -4.47
N GLY A 177 -7.95 6.37 -4.69
CA GLY A 177 -7.45 7.73 -4.84
C GLY A 177 -6.92 8.04 -6.25
N LEU A 178 -7.08 7.14 -7.22
CA LEU A 178 -6.66 7.35 -8.60
C LEU A 178 -7.59 8.33 -9.34
N VAL A 179 -6.99 9.21 -10.12
CA VAL A 179 -7.70 10.17 -10.97
C VAL A 179 -7.15 10.13 -12.38
N LEU A 180 -8.03 10.02 -13.35
CA LEU A 180 -7.69 10.16 -14.76
C LEU A 180 -8.12 11.54 -15.24
N LEU A 181 -7.13 12.36 -15.62
CA LEU A 181 -7.33 13.68 -16.20
C LEU A 181 -7.26 13.62 -17.72
N THR A 182 -7.92 14.57 -18.37
CA THR A 182 -7.81 14.82 -19.81
C THR A 182 -7.33 16.24 -20.07
N VAL A 183 -6.43 16.39 -21.05
CA VAL A 183 -6.01 17.66 -21.63
C VAL A 183 -6.31 17.64 -23.12
N GLU A 184 -6.99 18.68 -23.64
CA GLU A 184 -7.29 18.77 -25.08
C GLU A 184 -6.01 19.00 -25.89
N THR A 185 -5.70 18.12 -26.82
CA THR A 185 -4.47 18.20 -27.65
C THR A 185 -4.40 19.46 -28.51
N ARG A 186 -5.54 20.09 -28.81
CA ARG A 186 -5.61 21.38 -29.54
C ARG A 186 -5.06 22.57 -28.74
N LEU A 187 -5.02 22.48 -27.41
CA LEU A 187 -4.48 23.52 -26.54
C LEU A 187 -2.95 23.52 -26.55
N LEU A 188 -2.33 22.41 -26.99
CA LEU A 188 -0.89 22.25 -26.97
C LEU A 188 -0.25 22.84 -28.23
N ASN A 189 0.80 23.63 -28.02
CA ASN A 189 1.65 24.10 -29.12
C ASN A 189 2.58 22.99 -29.64
N ASN A 190 3.19 23.20 -30.80
CA ASN A 190 4.06 22.19 -31.42
C ASN A 190 5.33 21.90 -30.59
N LYS A 191 5.84 22.90 -29.83
CA LYS A 191 7.01 22.72 -28.96
C LYS A 191 6.69 21.70 -27.87
N THR A 192 5.55 21.89 -27.18
CA THR A 192 5.07 20.97 -26.12
C THR A 192 4.81 19.59 -26.67
N LYS A 193 4.10 19.47 -27.82
CA LYS A 193 3.83 18.17 -28.47
C LYS A 193 5.11 17.38 -28.79
N ASN A 194 6.20 18.07 -29.15
CA ASN A 194 7.49 17.43 -29.40
C ASN A 194 8.29 17.13 -28.11
N ALA A 195 8.02 17.86 -27.03
CA ALA A 195 8.71 17.69 -25.76
C ALA A 195 8.17 16.53 -24.93
N ILE A 196 6.86 16.25 -25.00
CA ILE A 196 6.20 15.21 -24.22
C ILE A 196 6.32 13.84 -24.85
N ALA A 197 6.07 12.80 -24.04
CA ALA A 197 5.95 11.41 -24.47
C ALA A 197 4.83 10.71 -23.70
N VAL A 198 4.30 9.63 -24.23
CA VAL A 198 3.41 8.71 -23.48
C VAL A 198 4.29 7.70 -22.77
N ALA A 199 4.04 7.47 -21.49
CA ALA A 199 4.78 6.50 -20.70
C ALA A 199 4.51 5.07 -21.20
N LYS A 200 5.53 4.23 -21.16
CA LYS A 200 5.37 2.80 -21.35
C LYS A 200 4.98 2.18 -20.01
N LEU A 201 3.84 1.50 -19.97
CA LEU A 201 3.43 0.73 -18.80
C LEU A 201 4.13 -0.63 -18.87
N GLY A 202 4.84 -0.98 -17.81
CA GLY A 202 5.56 -2.24 -17.67
C GLY A 202 4.79 -3.23 -16.81
N SER A 203 5.26 -4.49 -16.83
CA SER A 203 4.74 -5.53 -15.95
C SER A 203 5.41 -5.47 -14.60
N SER A 204 4.65 -5.49 -13.52
CA SER A 204 5.13 -5.59 -12.15
C SER A 204 5.27 -7.04 -11.65
N TYR A 205 4.77 -8.05 -12.38
CA TYR A 205 4.89 -9.47 -12.00
C TYR A 205 6.33 -9.99 -11.87
N THR A 206 7.29 -9.36 -12.55
CA THR A 206 8.70 -9.78 -12.52
C THR A 206 9.53 -9.01 -11.51
N VAL A 207 8.93 -8.09 -10.78
CA VAL A 207 9.62 -7.28 -9.76
C VAL A 207 9.89 -8.14 -8.53
N GLN A 208 11.11 -8.04 -8.00
CA GLN A 208 11.54 -8.79 -6.82
C GLN A 208 12.12 -7.84 -5.77
N ASN A 209 12.21 -8.30 -4.54
CA ASN A 209 12.93 -7.60 -3.48
C ASN A 209 14.39 -7.36 -3.90
N GLY A 210 14.88 -6.14 -3.69
CA GLY A 210 16.20 -5.70 -4.15
C GLY A 210 16.25 -5.19 -5.60
N ALA A 211 15.13 -5.21 -6.35
CA ALA A 211 15.10 -4.68 -7.71
C ALA A 211 15.42 -3.18 -7.72
N LEU A 212 16.32 -2.77 -8.61
CA LEU A 212 16.67 -1.37 -8.85
C LEU A 212 15.51 -0.64 -9.53
N VAL A 213 15.12 0.50 -8.98
CA VAL A 213 14.06 1.36 -9.50
C VAL A 213 14.48 2.82 -9.55
N ILE A 214 13.81 3.58 -10.40
CA ILE A 214 13.95 5.03 -10.51
C ILE A 214 12.60 5.65 -10.18
N ALA A 215 12.54 6.51 -9.18
CA ALA A 215 11.37 7.29 -8.83
C ALA A 215 11.38 8.61 -9.62
N LEU A 216 10.28 8.90 -10.30
CA LEU A 216 10.07 10.09 -11.13
C LEU A 216 8.82 10.84 -10.70
N GLY A 217 8.83 12.14 -10.90
CA GLY A 217 7.72 13.01 -10.52
C GLY A 217 8.10 13.97 -9.41
N SER A 218 7.46 13.85 -8.26
CA SER A 218 7.74 14.62 -7.05
C SER A 218 8.01 13.71 -5.85
N PRO A 219 8.96 12.76 -5.95
CA PRO A 219 9.23 11.81 -4.88
C PRO A 219 9.71 12.46 -3.58
N LEU A 220 10.30 13.66 -3.66
CA LEU A 220 10.76 14.44 -2.52
C LEU A 220 10.02 15.78 -2.39
N GLY A 221 8.82 15.91 -2.99
CA GLY A 221 8.07 17.17 -3.01
C GLY A 221 8.53 18.20 -4.06
N THR A 222 9.56 17.88 -4.87
CA THR A 222 10.04 18.73 -5.97
C THR A 222 9.70 18.09 -7.30
N SER A 223 8.98 18.82 -8.17
CA SER A 223 8.55 18.34 -9.49
C SER A 223 9.74 17.98 -10.39
N HIS A 224 9.53 16.98 -11.26
CA HIS A 224 10.50 16.45 -12.22
C HIS A 224 11.80 15.92 -11.59
N SER A 225 11.77 15.53 -10.32
CA SER A 225 12.90 14.89 -9.65
C SER A 225 13.14 13.48 -10.17
N ILE A 226 14.40 13.05 -10.14
CA ILE A 226 14.85 11.70 -10.49
C ILE A 226 15.62 11.16 -9.29
N VAL A 227 15.12 10.10 -8.68
CA VAL A 227 15.77 9.45 -7.53
C VAL A 227 15.89 7.95 -7.80
N THR A 228 17.05 7.38 -7.55
CA THR A 228 17.30 5.94 -7.71
C THR A 228 17.29 5.24 -6.35
N GLY A 229 16.82 4.02 -6.30
CA GLY A 229 16.80 3.17 -5.12
C GLY A 229 16.36 1.76 -5.44
N ASN A 230 16.01 0.99 -4.41
CA ASN A 230 15.64 -0.41 -4.55
C ASN A 230 14.27 -0.67 -3.92
N ILE A 231 13.57 -1.67 -4.45
CA ILE A 231 12.40 -2.26 -3.80
C ILE A 231 12.87 -3.04 -2.56
N THR A 232 12.38 -2.70 -1.40
CA THR A 232 12.71 -3.39 -0.13
C THR A 232 11.74 -4.50 0.20
N SER A 233 10.45 -4.35 -0.19
CA SER A 233 9.43 -5.39 -0.08
C SER A 233 8.37 -5.24 -1.17
N ILE A 234 7.86 -6.38 -1.64
CA ILE A 234 6.73 -6.49 -2.57
C ILE A 234 5.48 -7.06 -1.92
N ASP A 235 5.60 -7.61 -0.69
CA ASP A 235 4.56 -8.40 0.00
C ASP A 235 3.84 -7.60 1.10
N HIS A 236 3.96 -6.27 1.11
CA HIS A 236 3.21 -5.46 2.06
C HIS A 236 1.77 -5.29 1.56
N GLU A 237 0.82 -5.94 2.25
CA GLU A 237 -0.60 -5.87 1.90
C GLU A 237 -1.29 -4.73 2.66
N ILE A 238 -2.10 -3.96 1.95
CA ILE A 238 -3.02 -2.98 2.49
C ILE A 238 -4.46 -3.38 2.19
N SER A 239 -5.35 -3.12 3.13
CA SER A 239 -6.79 -3.39 2.99
C SER A 239 -7.51 -2.06 2.77
N ILE A 240 -8.17 -1.94 1.63
CA ILE A 240 -9.12 -0.86 1.33
C ILE A 240 -10.51 -1.48 1.15
N PRO A 241 -11.60 -0.70 1.18
CA PRO A 241 -12.91 -1.26 0.90
C PRO A 241 -12.95 -2.01 -0.43
N ASP A 242 -13.54 -3.20 -0.41
CA ASP A 242 -13.73 -4.09 -1.57
C ASP A 242 -12.45 -4.65 -2.22
N LYS A 243 -11.27 -4.38 -1.65
CA LYS A 243 -10.00 -4.85 -2.21
C LYS A 243 -8.88 -4.94 -1.18
N ASN A 244 -8.04 -5.95 -1.30
CA ASN A 244 -6.69 -5.94 -0.75
C ASN A 244 -5.70 -5.67 -1.88
N CYS A 245 -4.67 -4.87 -1.62
CA CYS A 245 -3.65 -4.52 -2.59
C CYS A 245 -2.28 -4.80 -2.01
N SER A 246 -1.42 -5.43 -2.79
CA SER A 246 0.02 -5.44 -2.51
C SER A 246 0.60 -4.06 -2.82
N VAL A 247 1.53 -3.59 -2.02
CA VAL A 247 2.26 -2.35 -2.27
C VAL A 247 3.76 -2.58 -2.17
N TYR A 248 4.49 -1.87 -3.01
CA TYR A 248 5.95 -1.84 -2.95
C TYR A 248 6.41 -0.83 -1.91
N THR A 249 7.35 -1.25 -1.07
CA THR A 249 8.14 -0.33 -0.25
C THR A 249 9.54 -0.21 -0.81
N THR A 250 10.16 0.95 -0.64
CA THR A 250 11.50 1.23 -1.20
C THR A 250 12.45 1.74 -0.12
N ASP A 251 13.74 1.81 -0.43
CA ASP A 251 14.76 2.50 0.37
C ASP A 251 14.87 4.00 0.04
N ILE A 252 14.03 4.50 -0.89
CA ILE A 252 13.99 5.91 -1.26
C ILE A 252 13.24 6.68 -0.19
N VAL A 253 13.87 7.75 0.33
CA VAL A 253 13.21 8.66 1.26
C VAL A 253 12.10 9.44 0.53
N GLY A 254 10.95 9.56 1.16
CA GLY A 254 9.78 10.31 0.67
C GLY A 254 9.24 11.29 1.70
N SER A 255 8.16 11.96 1.35
CA SER A 255 7.37 12.83 2.21
C SER A 255 5.88 12.47 2.07
N GLU A 256 5.04 13.00 2.93
CA GLU A 256 3.57 12.82 2.81
C GLU A 256 3.00 13.35 1.48
N GLN A 257 3.71 14.27 0.84
CA GLN A 257 3.34 14.87 -0.45
C GLN A 257 4.05 14.20 -1.64
N SER A 258 4.75 13.08 -1.42
CA SER A 258 5.41 12.36 -2.50
C SER A 258 4.41 11.81 -3.48
N SER A 259 4.66 12.04 -4.78
CA SER A 259 3.80 11.59 -5.87
C SER A 259 4.63 11.32 -7.12
N GLY A 260 4.09 10.51 -8.04
CA GLY A 260 4.75 10.16 -9.29
C GLY A 260 4.75 8.66 -9.55
N VAL A 261 5.81 8.15 -10.14
CA VAL A 261 5.90 6.75 -10.56
C VAL A 261 7.25 6.12 -10.22
N LEU A 262 7.26 4.80 -10.07
CA LEU A 262 8.46 3.99 -10.11
C LEU A 262 8.61 3.38 -11.51
N ILE A 263 9.80 3.50 -12.09
CA ILE A 263 10.15 2.86 -13.36
C ILE A 263 11.26 1.84 -13.15
N ASN A 264 11.29 0.83 -14.02
CA ASN A 264 12.40 -0.13 -14.09
C ASN A 264 13.56 0.42 -14.95
N THR A 265 14.63 -0.34 -15.05
CA THR A 265 15.83 0.01 -15.86
C THR A 265 15.58 0.01 -17.38
N ARG A 266 14.40 -0.45 -17.84
CA ARG A 266 13.99 -0.34 -19.24
C ARG A 266 13.17 0.93 -19.53
N GLY A 267 12.94 1.78 -18.50
CA GLY A 267 12.12 2.98 -18.60
C GLY A 267 10.61 2.70 -18.64
N GLU A 268 10.17 1.56 -18.14
CA GLU A 268 8.75 1.19 -18.05
C GLU A 268 8.20 1.50 -16.67
N VAL A 269 7.02 2.11 -16.59
CA VAL A 269 6.31 2.40 -15.34
C VAL A 269 5.79 1.10 -14.74
N ILE A 270 6.29 0.73 -13.56
CA ILE A 270 5.93 -0.50 -12.84
C ILE A 270 5.05 -0.26 -11.63
N ALA A 271 5.00 0.96 -11.09
CA ALA A 271 4.14 1.31 -9.97
C ALA A 271 3.85 2.81 -9.92
N ILE A 272 2.74 3.18 -9.28
CA ILE A 272 2.36 4.56 -8.96
C ILE A 272 2.74 4.84 -7.51
N ILE A 273 3.46 5.93 -7.25
CA ILE A 273 3.79 6.37 -5.89
C ILE A 273 2.50 6.88 -5.24
N MET A 274 2.09 6.25 -4.16
CA MET A 274 0.90 6.59 -3.38
C MET A 274 1.25 6.56 -1.89
N GLN A 275 1.66 7.70 -1.38
CA GLN A 275 2.17 7.80 -0.02
C GLN A 275 1.05 7.70 1.04
N SER A 276 -0.20 7.90 0.67
CA SER A 276 -1.39 7.62 1.48
C SER A 276 -1.45 6.16 1.97
N TYR A 277 -0.81 5.24 1.27
CA TYR A 277 -0.74 3.82 1.62
C TYR A 277 0.49 3.40 2.44
N SER A 278 1.32 4.34 2.88
CA SER A 278 2.47 4.03 3.77
C SER A 278 2.05 3.47 5.13
N GLY A 279 0.77 3.56 5.48
CA GLY A 279 0.17 2.97 6.66
C GLY A 279 0.73 3.53 7.98
N LEU A 280 0.61 2.72 9.04
CA LEU A 280 1.17 3.02 10.39
C LEU A 280 2.70 2.85 10.45
N GLN A 281 3.34 2.36 9.41
CA GLN A 281 4.80 2.39 9.30
C GLN A 281 5.23 3.84 9.08
N LYS A 282 5.53 4.54 10.16
CA LYS A 282 6.06 5.90 10.19
C LYS A 282 7.49 6.00 9.59
N GLY A 283 7.74 5.27 8.51
CA GLY A 283 8.96 5.36 7.73
C GLY A 283 8.77 6.43 6.65
N ASN A 284 9.73 7.33 6.52
CA ASN A 284 9.74 8.33 5.45
C ASN A 284 10.23 7.72 4.12
N THR A 285 9.81 6.49 3.80
CA THR A 285 10.19 5.82 2.55
C THR A 285 9.03 5.80 1.58
N LEU A 286 9.33 5.80 0.28
CA LEU A 286 8.29 5.76 -0.75
C LEU A 286 7.56 4.43 -0.75
N THR A 287 6.23 4.53 -0.79
CA THR A 287 5.30 3.43 -1.01
C THR A 287 4.64 3.61 -2.37
N ALA A 288 4.48 2.54 -3.11
CA ALA A 288 3.90 2.58 -4.45
C ALA A 288 3.00 1.37 -4.72
N ILE A 289 1.89 1.58 -5.43
CA ILE A 289 1.01 0.50 -5.89
C ILE A 289 1.51 -0.03 -7.23
N PRO A 290 1.73 -1.36 -7.36
CA PRO A 290 2.08 -2.00 -8.62
C PRO A 290 1.04 -1.74 -9.72
N MET A 291 1.49 -1.64 -10.98
CA MET A 291 0.60 -1.40 -12.12
C MET A 291 -0.44 -2.50 -12.31
N GLU A 292 -0.12 -3.77 -12.03
CA GLU A 292 -1.07 -4.89 -12.11
C GLU A 292 -2.22 -4.75 -11.13
N GLU A 293 -1.95 -4.24 -9.93
CA GLU A 293 -2.98 -4.04 -8.91
C GLU A 293 -4.09 -3.06 -9.33
N ILE A 294 -3.78 -2.13 -10.22
CA ILE A 294 -4.67 -1.04 -10.64
C ILE A 294 -4.99 -1.04 -12.14
N SER A 295 -4.53 -2.03 -12.88
CA SER A 295 -4.67 -2.08 -14.34
C SER A 295 -6.12 -2.14 -14.82
N GLN A 296 -6.99 -2.86 -14.09
CA GLN A 296 -8.41 -2.96 -14.42
C GLN A 296 -9.14 -1.64 -14.13
N GLU A 297 -8.85 -1.00 -13.00
CA GLU A 297 -9.39 0.32 -12.65
C GLU A 297 -8.96 1.37 -13.68
N ILE A 298 -7.68 1.42 -14.07
CA ILE A 298 -7.20 2.31 -15.12
C ILE A 298 -7.98 2.07 -16.42
N THR A 299 -8.20 0.81 -16.81
CA THR A 299 -8.95 0.47 -18.01
C THR A 299 -10.42 0.94 -17.94
N LEU A 300 -11.06 0.80 -16.76
CA LEU A 300 -12.43 1.32 -16.56
C LEU A 300 -12.46 2.84 -16.66
N LEU A 301 -11.53 3.53 -15.99
CA LEU A 301 -11.44 4.99 -16.02
C LEU A 301 -11.20 5.53 -17.44
N GLN A 302 -10.30 4.90 -18.22
CA GLN A 302 -10.05 5.26 -19.62
C GLN A 302 -11.29 5.10 -20.51
N ASN A 303 -12.10 4.10 -20.22
CA ASN A 303 -13.38 3.87 -20.91
C ASN A 303 -14.53 4.75 -20.39
N GLY A 304 -14.25 5.71 -19.51
CA GLY A 304 -15.25 6.60 -18.92
C GLY A 304 -16.22 5.91 -17.96
N ARG A 305 -15.86 4.71 -17.46
CA ARG A 305 -16.70 3.95 -16.51
C ARG A 305 -16.38 4.34 -15.07
N GLU A 306 -17.42 4.26 -14.22
CA GLU A 306 -17.29 4.39 -12.77
C GLU A 306 -16.76 3.09 -12.17
N ILE A 307 -16.07 3.18 -11.04
CA ILE A 307 -15.59 2.03 -10.27
C ILE A 307 -16.72 1.52 -9.37
N PRO A 308 -17.12 0.24 -9.48
CA PRO A 308 -18.13 -0.37 -8.62
C PRO A 308 -17.68 -0.46 -7.17
N TYR A 309 -18.61 -0.25 -6.23
CA TYR A 309 -18.37 -0.24 -4.81
C TYR A 309 -19.55 -0.84 -4.06
N ILE A 310 -19.28 -1.71 -3.08
CA ILE A 310 -20.28 -2.19 -2.11
C ILE A 310 -19.90 -1.91 -0.67
N GLY A 311 -18.63 -1.75 -0.34
CA GLY A 311 -18.13 -1.23 0.93
C GLY A 311 -17.94 -2.27 2.02
N ILE A 312 -17.05 -3.22 1.81
CA ILE A 312 -16.63 -4.23 2.78
C ILE A 312 -15.10 -4.35 2.84
N TYR A 313 -14.55 -4.57 4.02
CA TYR A 313 -13.17 -5.01 4.17
C TYR A 313 -13.14 -6.54 4.20
N ILE A 314 -12.27 -7.13 3.41
CA ILE A 314 -12.28 -8.56 3.10
C ILE A 314 -10.97 -9.26 3.46
N SER A 315 -11.02 -10.59 3.50
CA SER A 315 -9.84 -11.44 3.57
C SER A 315 -10.16 -12.83 3.01
N THR A 316 -9.23 -13.42 2.30
CA THR A 316 -9.35 -14.81 1.84
C THR A 316 -9.31 -15.79 3.01
N VAL A 317 -10.27 -16.73 3.05
CA VAL A 317 -10.22 -17.87 3.98
C VAL A 317 -9.35 -18.95 3.35
N THR A 318 -8.05 -18.98 3.73
CA THR A 318 -7.12 -20.00 3.25
C THR A 318 -7.50 -21.39 3.80
N LYS A 319 -6.89 -22.44 3.23
CA LYS A 319 -7.12 -23.80 3.70
C LYS A 319 -6.76 -23.96 5.18
N GLU A 320 -5.64 -23.38 5.60
CA GLU A 320 -5.12 -23.42 6.97
C GLU A 320 -6.09 -22.73 7.96
N ILE A 321 -6.62 -21.56 7.58
CA ILE A 321 -7.62 -20.84 8.39
C ILE A 321 -8.91 -21.66 8.48
N SER A 322 -9.36 -22.22 7.34
CA SER A 322 -10.58 -23.04 7.30
C SER A 322 -10.49 -24.27 8.21
N GLU A 323 -9.36 -24.97 8.20
CA GLU A 323 -9.12 -26.16 9.02
C GLU A 323 -8.89 -25.85 10.51
N ALA A 324 -8.24 -24.71 10.82
CA ALA A 324 -7.93 -24.32 12.20
C ALA A 324 -9.13 -23.75 12.97
N TYR A 325 -10.04 -23.04 12.27
CA TYR A 325 -11.13 -22.29 12.90
C TYR A 325 -12.52 -22.75 12.45
N ASP A 326 -12.62 -23.81 11.64
CA ASP A 326 -13.88 -24.32 11.04
C ASP A 326 -14.68 -23.24 10.28
N ILE A 327 -13.96 -22.28 9.65
CA ILE A 327 -14.54 -21.23 8.83
C ILE A 327 -14.69 -21.76 7.39
N PRO A 328 -15.87 -21.63 6.75
CA PRO A 328 -16.06 -22.05 5.37
C PRO A 328 -15.12 -21.32 4.41
N LYS A 329 -14.63 -22.02 3.38
CA LYS A 329 -13.83 -21.40 2.30
C LYS A 329 -14.66 -20.33 1.57
N GLY A 330 -13.99 -19.23 1.22
CA GLY A 330 -14.58 -18.08 0.57
C GLY A 330 -13.88 -16.79 0.99
N VAL A 331 -14.56 -15.67 0.82
CA VAL A 331 -14.08 -14.32 1.19
C VAL A 331 -14.78 -13.88 2.47
N TYR A 332 -14.01 -13.79 3.55
CA TYR A 332 -14.49 -13.38 4.87
C TYR A 332 -14.65 -11.86 4.94
N ILE A 333 -15.79 -11.39 5.42
CA ILE A 333 -16.03 -9.96 5.68
C ILE A 333 -15.46 -9.60 7.05
N LYS A 334 -14.35 -8.85 7.06
CA LYS A 334 -13.75 -8.32 8.30
C LYS A 334 -14.60 -7.20 8.90
N GLU A 335 -15.02 -6.27 8.03
CA GLU A 335 -15.78 -5.09 8.43
C GLU A 335 -16.71 -4.64 7.31
N VAL A 336 -17.83 -4.01 7.66
CA VAL A 336 -18.79 -3.39 6.74
C VAL A 336 -18.75 -1.89 6.94
N VAL A 337 -18.46 -1.16 5.86
CA VAL A 337 -18.39 0.31 5.89
C VAL A 337 -19.75 0.92 6.23
N ALA A 338 -19.77 1.90 7.11
CA ALA A 338 -20.99 2.60 7.49
C ALA A 338 -21.67 3.26 6.28
N ASP A 339 -22.99 3.23 6.25
CA ASP A 339 -23.83 3.78 5.17
C ASP A 339 -23.58 3.19 3.76
N SER A 340 -22.77 2.12 3.66
CA SER A 340 -22.45 1.45 2.39
C SER A 340 -23.62 0.67 1.81
N PRO A 341 -23.56 0.27 0.53
CA PRO A 341 -24.48 -0.71 -0.07
C PRO A 341 -24.52 -2.03 0.70
N ALA A 342 -23.37 -2.52 1.15
CA ALA A 342 -23.24 -3.75 1.94
C ALA A 342 -24.03 -3.66 3.26
N MET A 343 -23.90 -2.56 3.98
CA MET A 343 -24.67 -2.34 5.22
C MET A 343 -26.19 -2.31 4.95
N LYS A 344 -26.59 -1.62 3.89
CA LYS A 344 -28.01 -1.53 3.50
C LYS A 344 -28.60 -2.89 3.11
N ALA A 345 -27.82 -3.75 2.50
CA ALA A 345 -28.20 -5.13 2.14
C ALA A 345 -28.19 -6.09 3.34
N GLY A 346 -27.71 -5.64 4.51
CA GLY A 346 -27.64 -6.44 5.74
C GLY A 346 -26.51 -7.46 5.73
N LEU A 347 -25.39 -7.16 5.06
CA LEU A 347 -24.12 -7.87 5.22
C LEU A 347 -23.54 -7.55 6.61
N GLN A 348 -22.81 -8.47 7.19
CA GLN A 348 -22.26 -8.37 8.53
C GLN A 348 -20.80 -8.83 8.57
N SER A 349 -20.03 -8.27 9.48
CA SER A 349 -18.73 -8.83 9.85
C SER A 349 -18.92 -10.29 10.29
N GLY A 350 -18.06 -11.19 9.83
CA GLY A 350 -18.18 -12.62 10.06
C GLY A 350 -18.90 -13.40 8.95
N ASP A 351 -19.55 -12.73 8.00
CA ASP A 351 -20.09 -13.40 6.80
C ASP A 351 -18.95 -13.89 5.91
N VAL A 352 -19.14 -15.03 5.25
CA VAL A 352 -18.19 -15.55 4.25
C VAL A 352 -18.89 -15.60 2.89
N ILE A 353 -18.46 -14.73 1.96
CA ILE A 353 -18.97 -14.71 0.59
C ILE A 353 -18.41 -15.91 -0.16
N THR A 354 -19.30 -16.64 -0.83
CA THR A 354 -18.95 -17.84 -1.61
C THR A 354 -19.25 -17.68 -3.11
N HIS A 355 -20.22 -16.82 -3.48
CA HIS A 355 -20.58 -16.58 -4.86
C HIS A 355 -21.05 -15.13 -5.05
N ILE A 356 -20.78 -14.59 -6.25
CA ILE A 356 -21.34 -13.35 -6.80
C ILE A 356 -22.08 -13.73 -8.08
N ASN A 357 -23.39 -13.42 -8.15
CA ASN A 357 -24.26 -13.76 -9.28
C ASN A 357 -24.18 -15.25 -9.73
N GLY A 358 -24.04 -16.16 -8.75
CA GLY A 358 -23.89 -17.60 -8.98
C GLY A 358 -22.48 -18.08 -9.33
N GLU A 359 -21.53 -17.17 -9.56
CA GLU A 359 -20.14 -17.52 -9.83
C GLU A 359 -19.33 -17.64 -8.54
N VAL A 360 -18.49 -18.67 -8.45
CA VAL A 360 -17.70 -18.99 -7.25
C VAL A 360 -16.68 -17.87 -6.97
N VAL A 361 -16.58 -17.52 -5.68
CA VAL A 361 -15.59 -16.60 -5.12
C VAL A 361 -14.91 -17.29 -3.96
N ASN A 362 -13.61 -17.60 -4.12
CA ASN A 362 -12.82 -18.35 -3.14
C ASN A 362 -11.53 -17.60 -2.71
N ALA A 363 -11.27 -16.44 -3.29
CA ALA A 363 -10.17 -15.57 -2.98
C ALA A 363 -10.60 -14.10 -3.17
N ASP A 364 -9.96 -13.19 -2.48
CA ASP A 364 -10.26 -11.74 -2.52
C ASP A 364 -9.91 -11.12 -3.87
N GLU A 365 -8.88 -11.60 -4.57
CA GLU A 365 -8.58 -11.16 -5.93
C GLU A 365 -9.74 -11.49 -6.89
N ILE A 366 -10.31 -12.71 -6.78
CA ILE A 366 -11.46 -13.14 -7.60
C ILE A 366 -12.70 -12.32 -7.25
N TYR A 367 -12.90 -12.00 -5.95
CA TYR A 367 -13.96 -11.12 -5.52
C TYR A 367 -13.85 -9.73 -6.17
N SER A 368 -12.68 -9.10 -6.06
CA SER A 368 -12.42 -7.76 -6.60
C SER A 368 -12.58 -7.74 -8.12
N GLU A 369 -12.04 -8.74 -8.83
CA GLU A 369 -12.21 -8.88 -10.29
C GLU A 369 -13.68 -8.96 -10.69
N LYS A 370 -14.48 -9.79 -10.00
CA LYS A 370 -15.92 -9.91 -10.30
C LYS A 370 -16.69 -8.64 -9.95
N LEU A 371 -16.33 -7.95 -8.87
CA LEU A 371 -16.94 -6.68 -8.52
C LEU A 371 -16.69 -5.63 -9.62
N LEU A 372 -15.46 -5.51 -10.14
CA LEU A 372 -15.11 -4.56 -11.20
C LEU A 372 -15.85 -4.79 -12.52
N GLN A 373 -16.39 -5.98 -12.75
CA GLN A 373 -17.23 -6.29 -13.92
C GLN A 373 -18.66 -5.76 -13.78
N LEU A 374 -19.11 -5.47 -12.55
CA LEU A 374 -20.47 -4.99 -12.30
C LEU A 374 -20.65 -3.53 -12.74
N ILE A 375 -21.90 -3.14 -12.90
CA ILE A 375 -22.27 -1.77 -13.29
C ILE A 375 -22.89 -1.08 -12.07
N PRO A 376 -22.37 0.07 -11.62
CA PRO A 376 -23.00 0.86 -10.58
C PRO A 376 -24.47 1.16 -10.90
N GLY A 377 -25.33 1.06 -9.89
CA GLY A 377 -26.78 1.17 -10.02
C GLY A 377 -27.51 -0.15 -10.29
N THR A 378 -26.80 -1.24 -10.62
CA THR A 378 -27.40 -2.57 -10.78
C THR A 378 -27.34 -3.35 -9.46
N THR A 379 -28.19 -4.37 -9.36
CA THR A 379 -28.22 -5.28 -8.19
C THR A 379 -27.45 -6.54 -8.52
N CYS A 380 -26.61 -6.98 -7.61
CA CYS A 380 -25.94 -8.29 -7.64
C CYS A 380 -26.43 -9.18 -6.51
N GLU A 381 -26.47 -10.48 -6.76
CA GLU A 381 -26.77 -11.50 -5.75
C GLU A 381 -25.48 -12.00 -5.12
N LEU A 382 -25.37 -11.91 -3.78
CA LEU A 382 -24.29 -12.51 -2.99
C LEU A 382 -24.81 -13.75 -2.27
N SER A 383 -24.22 -14.91 -2.55
CA SER A 383 -24.39 -16.10 -1.72
C SER A 383 -23.29 -16.10 -0.67
N LEU A 384 -23.67 -16.18 0.59
CA LEU A 384 -22.75 -16.16 1.71
C LEU A 384 -23.10 -17.22 2.75
N LYS A 385 -22.16 -17.52 3.64
CA LYS A 385 -22.35 -18.31 4.82
C LYS A 385 -22.22 -17.44 6.06
N ARG A 386 -23.20 -17.48 6.94
CA ARG A 386 -23.28 -16.72 8.20
C ARG A 386 -23.23 -17.65 9.36
N GLN A 387 -22.42 -17.31 10.37
CA GLN A 387 -22.31 -18.12 11.59
C GLN A 387 -23.54 -17.92 12.49
N SER A 388 -24.04 -19.02 13.05
CA SER A 388 -25.06 -19.03 14.11
C SER A 388 -24.73 -20.14 15.12
N GLY A 389 -24.25 -19.76 16.29
CA GLY A 389 -23.65 -20.68 17.24
C GLY A 389 -22.35 -21.27 16.71
N GLU A 390 -22.25 -22.60 16.63
CA GLU A 390 -21.09 -23.31 16.08
C GLU A 390 -21.20 -23.59 14.57
N ASP A 391 -22.38 -23.42 13.97
CA ASP A 391 -22.66 -23.81 12.59
C ASP A 391 -22.73 -22.60 11.64
N TYR A 392 -22.42 -22.84 10.35
CA TYR A 392 -22.59 -21.89 9.25
C TYR A 392 -23.81 -22.28 8.40
N TYR A 393 -24.73 -21.35 8.18
CA TYR A 393 -25.89 -21.53 7.32
C TYR A 393 -25.81 -20.62 6.08
N LYS A 394 -26.41 -21.08 4.97
CA LYS A 394 -26.43 -20.34 3.72
C LYS A 394 -27.39 -19.16 3.82
N VAL A 395 -26.94 -17.98 3.39
CA VAL A 395 -27.72 -16.74 3.28
C VAL A 395 -27.52 -16.18 1.88
N THR A 396 -28.58 -15.65 1.28
CA THR A 396 -28.49 -14.88 0.03
C THR A 396 -28.86 -13.43 0.32
N ARG A 397 -28.14 -12.49 -0.27
CA ARG A 397 -28.39 -11.06 -0.18
C ARG A 397 -28.31 -10.41 -1.57
N GLU A 398 -29.24 -9.53 -1.84
CA GLU A 398 -29.20 -8.65 -3.01
C GLU A 398 -28.55 -7.33 -2.59
N VAL A 399 -27.49 -6.93 -3.28
CA VAL A 399 -26.74 -5.70 -3.02
C VAL A 399 -26.83 -4.82 -4.25
N THR A 400 -27.34 -3.60 -4.11
CA THR A 400 -27.29 -2.60 -5.17
C THR A 400 -25.91 -1.97 -5.19
N VAL A 401 -25.12 -2.27 -6.22
CA VAL A 401 -23.78 -1.74 -6.42
C VAL A 401 -23.83 -0.21 -6.58
N SER A 402 -22.94 0.51 -5.94
CA SER A 402 -22.86 1.98 -6.01
C SER A 402 -21.48 2.43 -6.50
N ILE A 403 -21.25 3.72 -6.50
CA ILE A 403 -19.92 4.35 -6.55
C ILE A 403 -19.58 4.86 -5.15
N MET A 404 -18.32 4.89 -4.80
CA MET A 404 -17.87 5.51 -3.56
C MET A 404 -17.94 7.03 -3.68
N ASN A 405 -18.57 7.71 -2.71
CA ASN A 405 -18.62 9.17 -2.67
C ASN A 405 -17.45 9.73 -1.85
N TYR A 406 -16.59 10.52 -2.49
CA TYR A 406 -15.39 11.11 -1.88
C TYR A 406 -15.68 12.03 -0.67
N ILE A 407 -16.83 12.68 -0.65
CA ILE A 407 -17.16 13.75 0.32
C ILE A 407 -17.34 13.25 1.75
N LYS A 408 -17.56 11.97 1.99
CA LYS A 408 -17.88 11.43 3.33
C LYS A 408 -16.69 10.94 4.15
N ASN A 409 -15.55 10.64 3.54
CA ASN A 409 -14.44 9.94 4.21
C ASN A 409 -13.26 10.83 4.61
N MET A 410 -13.24 12.12 4.26
CA MET A 410 -12.19 13.07 4.69
C MET A 410 -12.48 13.77 6.03
N LEU A 411 -13.60 13.48 6.69
CA LEU A 411 -14.01 14.14 7.94
C LEU A 411 -14.07 13.20 9.16
N ASN A 412 -13.57 11.99 9.06
CA ASN A 412 -13.37 11.04 10.15
C ASN A 412 -11.88 10.65 10.18
#